data_9f31e60430bf488977865ab2829245d6
#
_entry.id   9f31e60430bf488977865ab2829245d6
#
_cell.length_a   1.000
_cell.length_b   1.000
_cell.length_c   1.000
_cell.angle_alpha   90.00
_cell.angle_beta   90.00
_cell.angle_gamma   90.00
#
_symmetry.space_group_name_H-M   'P 1'
#
loop_
_entity.id
_entity.type
_entity.pdbx_description
1 polymer ?
#
loop_
_entity_poly.entity_id
_entity_poly.type
_entity_poly.pdbx_seq_one_letter_code
_entity_poly.pdbx_strand_id
1 'polypeptide(L)'
;MDLRFGIVDDSTFDREYLKNGLQTYFDLRPSIHYSYDEFKDAESFLHNYTPSSYTLVFFDIQMGALSGIDLANRIRDIDKDILIVFTTTSREFAFDAFPIHPFDYLVKPYTQERLNNVLSEMIRKVSEEETSITIKVPRDSFEVTLRSIVAVTSRGHVVDVILDNGKDLSSTMKFSDLEEELSMDKRFLSCNRGIIINMDHILSLDEDVFKMKNGKSYPIRVRERAKVISQYTKYMLSRVGGGSR
;
A
#
# COMPACT_ATOMS: atom_id res chain seq x y z
N MET A 1 6.16 -12.82 -8.56
CA MET A 1 5.27 -12.30 -7.48
C MET A 1 4.37 -13.44 -7.07
N ASP A 2 4.32 -13.72 -5.78
CA ASP A 2 3.46 -14.75 -5.19
C ASP A 2 2.38 -14.07 -4.34
N LEU A 3 1.11 -14.31 -4.69
CA LEU A 3 -0.04 -13.71 -4.04
C LEU A 3 -0.82 -14.78 -3.28
N ARG A 4 -1.27 -14.48 -2.07
CA ARG A 4 -2.13 -15.37 -1.30
C ARG A 4 -3.40 -14.66 -0.88
N PHE A 5 -4.54 -15.26 -1.19
CA PHE A 5 -5.87 -14.72 -0.90
C PHE A 5 -6.57 -15.50 0.20
N GLY A 6 -7.27 -14.80 1.08
CA GLY A 6 -8.26 -15.39 1.97
C GLY A 6 -9.66 -15.11 1.45
N ILE A 7 -10.51 -16.11 1.38
CA ILE A 7 -11.92 -15.98 0.94
C ILE A 7 -12.80 -16.44 2.07
N VAL A 8 -13.54 -15.51 2.68
CA VAL A 8 -14.43 -15.79 3.82
C VAL A 8 -15.86 -15.41 3.45
N ASP A 9 -16.70 -16.41 3.26
CA ASP A 9 -18.08 -16.26 2.80
C ASP A 9 -18.83 -17.56 3.14
N ASP A 10 -20.02 -17.51 3.70
CA ASP A 10 -20.80 -18.70 4.06
C ASP A 10 -21.48 -19.35 2.84
N SER A 11 -21.66 -18.59 1.75
CA SER A 11 -22.21 -19.08 0.48
C SER A 11 -21.14 -19.81 -0.34
N THR A 12 -21.30 -21.10 -0.53
CA THR A 12 -20.44 -21.88 -1.46
C THR A 12 -20.50 -21.35 -2.88
N PHE A 13 -21.69 -20.88 -3.32
CA PHE A 13 -21.85 -20.31 -4.65
C PHE A 13 -21.00 -19.04 -4.85
N ASP A 14 -20.98 -18.14 -3.86
CA ASP A 14 -20.25 -16.91 -3.96
C ASP A 14 -18.73 -17.13 -3.87
N ARG A 15 -18.29 -18.10 -3.06
CA ARG A 15 -16.88 -18.52 -3.05
C ARG A 15 -16.44 -19.06 -4.42
N GLU A 16 -17.25 -19.95 -5.02
CA GLU A 16 -16.97 -20.48 -6.36
C GLU A 16 -16.98 -19.39 -7.43
N TYR A 17 -17.91 -18.44 -7.35
CA TYR A 17 -17.98 -17.32 -8.27
C TYR A 17 -16.70 -16.46 -8.20
N LEU A 18 -16.22 -16.13 -6.99
CA LEU A 18 -15.00 -15.37 -6.78
C LEU A 18 -13.76 -16.14 -7.28
N LYS A 19 -13.67 -17.45 -6.98
CA LYS A 19 -12.54 -18.28 -7.45
C LYS A 19 -12.45 -18.34 -8.97
N ASN A 20 -13.57 -18.53 -9.64
CA ASN A 20 -13.64 -18.50 -11.10
C ASN A 20 -13.20 -17.14 -11.66
N GLY A 21 -13.58 -16.06 -10.98
CA GLY A 21 -13.14 -14.70 -11.34
C GLY A 21 -11.65 -14.49 -11.15
N LEU A 22 -11.06 -14.98 -10.05
CA LEU A 22 -9.62 -14.97 -9.82
C LEU A 22 -8.89 -15.77 -10.90
N GLN A 23 -9.35 -16.98 -11.19
CA GLN A 23 -8.77 -17.81 -12.23
C GLN A 23 -8.78 -17.10 -13.58
N THR A 24 -9.94 -16.57 -14.00
CA THR A 24 -10.06 -15.80 -15.26
C THR A 24 -9.08 -14.63 -15.34
N TYR A 25 -8.86 -13.94 -14.23
CA TYR A 25 -7.93 -12.80 -14.18
C TYR A 25 -6.47 -13.23 -14.30
N PHE A 26 -6.06 -14.27 -13.57
CA PHE A 26 -4.66 -14.71 -13.49
C PHE A 26 -4.24 -15.62 -14.63
N ASP A 27 -5.16 -16.33 -15.30
CA ASP A 27 -4.85 -17.10 -16.53
C ASP A 27 -4.25 -16.21 -17.63
N LEU A 28 -4.59 -14.92 -17.65
CA LEU A 28 -4.02 -13.93 -18.57
C LEU A 28 -2.67 -13.35 -18.09
N ARG A 29 -2.16 -13.78 -16.91
CA ARG A 29 -0.97 -13.23 -16.24
C ARG A 29 -0.05 -14.32 -15.69
N PRO A 30 0.52 -15.19 -16.53
CA PRO A 30 1.26 -16.39 -16.09
C PRO A 30 2.52 -16.11 -15.26
N SER A 31 3.01 -14.87 -15.25
CA SER A 31 4.14 -14.44 -14.39
C SER A 31 3.77 -14.19 -12.94
N ILE A 32 2.47 -14.18 -12.60
CA ILE A 32 1.97 -13.99 -11.25
C ILE A 32 1.45 -15.32 -10.74
N HIS A 33 2.07 -15.86 -9.71
CA HIS A 33 1.57 -17.04 -9.00
C HIS A 33 0.60 -16.60 -7.91
N TYR A 34 -0.48 -17.33 -7.76
CA TYR A 34 -1.45 -17.07 -6.70
C TYR A 34 -1.95 -18.36 -6.06
N SER A 35 -2.36 -18.24 -4.83
CA SER A 35 -3.04 -19.28 -4.07
C SER A 35 -4.17 -18.67 -3.24
N TYR A 36 -5.11 -19.49 -2.78
CA TYR A 36 -6.17 -19.03 -1.90
C TYR A 36 -6.53 -20.10 -0.88
N ASP A 37 -7.03 -19.64 0.27
CA ASP A 37 -7.69 -20.47 1.27
C ASP A 37 -9.13 -20.01 1.42
N GLU A 38 -10.03 -20.99 1.60
CA GLU A 38 -11.46 -20.75 1.73
C GLU A 38 -11.93 -21.03 3.16
N PHE A 39 -12.80 -20.16 3.64
CA PHE A 39 -13.41 -20.26 4.96
C PHE A 39 -14.91 -20.00 4.83
N LYS A 40 -15.72 -20.83 5.50
CA LYS A 40 -17.17 -20.71 5.49
C LYS A 40 -17.72 -19.76 6.56
N ASP A 41 -16.88 -19.34 7.50
CA ASP A 41 -17.21 -18.48 8.63
C ASP A 41 -15.99 -17.72 9.14
N ALA A 42 -16.25 -16.65 9.88
CA ALA A 42 -15.23 -15.78 10.43
C ALA A 42 -14.37 -16.48 11.50
N GLU A 43 -14.96 -17.38 12.28
CA GLU A 43 -14.28 -18.09 13.35
C GLU A 43 -13.20 -19.03 12.80
N SER A 44 -13.50 -19.77 11.73
CA SER A 44 -12.52 -20.63 11.07
C SER A 44 -11.38 -19.84 10.45
N PHE A 45 -11.67 -18.66 9.90
CA PHE A 45 -10.62 -17.76 9.40
C PHE A 45 -9.72 -17.28 10.55
N LEU A 46 -10.30 -16.73 11.64
CA LEU A 46 -9.54 -16.23 12.78
C LEU A 46 -8.65 -17.30 13.43
N HIS A 47 -9.14 -18.53 13.50
CA HIS A 47 -8.36 -19.65 14.08
C HIS A 47 -7.10 -19.97 13.26
N ASN A 48 -7.15 -19.78 11.95
CA ASN A 48 -6.06 -20.10 11.02
C ASN A 48 -5.24 -18.87 10.59
N TYR A 49 -5.65 -17.66 11.00
CA TYR A 49 -5.01 -16.43 10.58
C TYR A 49 -3.71 -16.17 11.35
N THR A 50 -2.68 -15.80 10.61
CA THR A 50 -1.45 -15.21 11.15
C THR A 50 -1.15 -13.91 10.42
N PRO A 51 -0.64 -12.86 11.12
CA PRO A 51 -0.30 -11.59 10.47
C PRO A 51 0.61 -11.80 9.27
N SER A 52 0.36 -11.04 8.20
CA SER A 52 1.10 -11.08 6.94
C SER A 52 1.02 -12.40 6.16
N SER A 53 0.09 -13.31 6.52
CA SER A 53 -0.07 -14.59 5.81
C SER A 53 -0.83 -14.48 4.50
N TYR A 54 -1.56 -13.38 4.29
CA TYR A 54 -2.32 -13.10 3.06
C TYR A 54 -1.95 -11.75 2.47
N THR A 55 -1.98 -11.67 1.15
CA THR A 55 -1.82 -10.41 0.41
C THR A 55 -3.12 -9.58 0.46
N LEU A 56 -4.24 -10.26 0.29
CA LEU A 56 -5.57 -9.65 0.30
C LEU A 56 -6.59 -10.67 0.80
N VAL A 57 -7.59 -10.19 1.53
CA VAL A 57 -8.70 -11.00 1.99
C VAL A 57 -10.03 -10.46 1.47
N PHE A 58 -10.90 -11.36 1.05
CA PHE A 58 -12.30 -11.06 0.70
C PHE A 58 -13.18 -11.52 1.86
N PHE A 59 -13.93 -10.59 2.44
CA PHE A 59 -14.85 -10.87 3.53
C PHE A 59 -16.29 -10.57 3.10
N ASP A 60 -17.15 -11.59 3.09
CA ASP A 60 -18.57 -11.30 3.05
C ASP A 60 -18.99 -10.60 4.33
N ILE A 61 -19.81 -9.55 4.20
CA ILE A 61 -20.29 -8.79 5.37
C ILE A 61 -21.37 -9.61 6.11
N GLN A 62 -22.23 -10.26 5.37
CA GLN A 62 -23.41 -10.95 5.91
C GLN A 62 -23.12 -12.44 6.11
N MET A 63 -22.42 -12.78 7.17
CA MET A 63 -22.16 -14.15 7.60
C MET A 63 -22.77 -14.40 8.98
N GLY A 64 -23.12 -15.63 9.26
CA GLY A 64 -23.67 -16.19 10.48
C GLY A 64 -23.55 -15.39 11.80
N ALA A 65 -22.81 -15.91 12.79
CA ALA A 65 -22.74 -15.32 14.14
C ALA A 65 -21.79 -14.10 14.23
N LEU A 66 -20.71 -14.08 13.43
CA LEU A 66 -19.74 -12.99 13.36
C LEU A 66 -19.78 -12.40 11.96
N SER A 67 -20.08 -11.10 11.85
CA SER A 67 -20.11 -10.40 10.57
C SER A 67 -18.70 -10.20 10.00
N GLY A 68 -18.61 -9.99 8.66
CA GLY A 68 -17.33 -9.62 8.04
C GLY A 68 -16.74 -8.31 8.56
N ILE A 69 -17.59 -7.38 9.02
CA ILE A 69 -17.16 -6.12 9.65
C ILE A 69 -16.51 -6.40 10.99
N ASP A 70 -17.13 -7.23 11.84
CA ASP A 70 -16.55 -7.61 13.14
C ASP A 70 -15.25 -8.38 12.95
N LEU A 71 -15.21 -9.29 11.96
CA LEU A 71 -13.99 -9.99 11.58
C LEU A 71 -12.88 -9.02 11.19
N ALA A 72 -13.18 -8.06 10.33
CA ALA A 72 -12.21 -7.08 9.85
C ALA A 72 -11.68 -6.19 10.99
N ASN A 73 -12.52 -5.78 11.95
CA ASN A 73 -12.08 -5.05 13.14
C ASN A 73 -11.06 -5.86 13.94
N ARG A 74 -11.34 -7.15 14.23
CA ARG A 74 -10.40 -8.02 14.95
C ARG A 74 -9.09 -8.20 14.20
N ILE A 75 -9.14 -8.30 12.87
CA ILE A 75 -7.93 -8.40 12.05
C ILE A 75 -7.13 -7.08 12.11
N ARG A 76 -7.78 -5.91 12.05
CA ARG A 76 -7.10 -4.60 12.16
C ARG A 76 -6.36 -4.41 13.48
N ASP A 77 -6.80 -5.05 14.55
CA ASP A 77 -6.11 -5.00 15.86
C ASP A 77 -4.74 -5.70 15.82
N ILE A 78 -4.57 -6.71 14.96
CA ILE A 78 -3.37 -7.55 14.88
C ILE A 78 -2.58 -7.37 13.58
N ASP A 79 -3.23 -6.91 12.51
CA ASP A 79 -2.63 -6.66 11.20
C ASP A 79 -3.26 -5.41 10.55
N LYS A 80 -2.51 -4.32 10.56
CA LYS A 80 -2.98 -3.03 10.04
C LYS A 80 -2.83 -2.91 8.53
N ASP A 81 -1.94 -3.67 7.92
CA ASP A 81 -1.51 -3.51 6.53
C ASP A 81 -2.22 -4.46 5.56
N ILE A 82 -2.84 -5.54 6.05
CA ILE A 82 -3.59 -6.48 5.20
C ILE A 82 -4.64 -5.77 4.34
N LEU A 83 -4.71 -6.10 3.06
CA LEU A 83 -5.72 -5.55 2.17
C LEU A 83 -7.05 -6.29 2.37
N ILE A 84 -8.09 -5.56 2.74
CA ILE A 84 -9.43 -6.12 2.97
C ILE A 84 -10.38 -5.62 1.89
N VAL A 85 -11.01 -6.53 1.19
CA VAL A 85 -12.11 -6.26 0.26
C VAL A 85 -13.38 -6.83 0.85
N PHE A 86 -14.37 -6.00 1.06
CA PHE A 86 -15.69 -6.50 1.44
C PHE A 86 -16.49 -6.95 0.23
N THR A 87 -17.19 -8.07 0.38
CA THR A 87 -18.22 -8.52 -0.54
C THR A 87 -19.57 -8.50 0.16
N THR A 88 -20.64 -8.08 -0.49
CA THR A 88 -21.97 -8.01 0.14
C THR A 88 -23.09 -7.82 -0.87
N THR A 89 -24.30 -8.18 -0.49
CA THR A 89 -25.52 -7.92 -1.26
C THR A 89 -26.08 -6.52 -1.09
N SER A 90 -25.66 -5.74 -0.06
CA SER A 90 -26.17 -4.39 0.21
C SER A 90 -25.06 -3.34 0.25
N ARG A 91 -25.39 -2.12 -0.24
CA ARG A 91 -24.54 -0.94 -0.13
C ARG A 91 -24.64 -0.24 1.21
N GLU A 92 -25.64 -0.55 2.01
CA GLU A 92 -25.90 0.11 3.28
C GLU A 92 -24.78 -0.05 4.29
N PHE A 93 -24.08 -1.21 4.25
CA PHE A 93 -22.93 -1.50 5.12
C PHE A 93 -21.66 -0.71 4.79
N ALA A 94 -21.63 0.05 3.69
CA ALA A 94 -20.46 0.82 3.32
C ALA A 94 -20.08 1.88 4.37
N PHE A 95 -21.07 2.47 5.06
CA PHE A 95 -20.82 3.42 6.12
C PHE A 95 -20.20 2.76 7.36
N ASP A 96 -20.66 1.56 7.72
CA ASP A 96 -20.14 0.80 8.87
C ASP A 96 -18.73 0.25 8.60
N ALA A 97 -18.42 -0.03 7.34
CA ALA A 97 -17.11 -0.49 6.88
C ALA A 97 -16.07 0.65 6.80
N PHE A 98 -16.50 1.92 6.69
CA PHE A 98 -15.59 3.07 6.47
C PHE A 98 -14.49 3.22 7.54
N PRO A 99 -14.73 3.05 8.86
CA PRO A 99 -13.67 3.15 9.87
C PRO A 99 -12.57 2.09 9.76
N ILE A 100 -12.85 0.97 9.08
CA ILE A 100 -11.91 -0.15 8.89
C ILE A 100 -10.88 0.19 7.80
N HIS A 101 -11.15 1.22 6.99
CA HIS A 101 -10.36 1.57 5.81
C HIS A 101 -10.15 0.36 4.88
N PRO A 102 -11.24 -0.24 4.35
CA PRO A 102 -11.11 -1.36 3.42
C PRO A 102 -10.37 -0.91 2.16
N PHE A 103 -9.72 -1.86 1.52
CA PHE A 103 -9.08 -1.62 0.23
C PHE A 103 -10.13 -1.36 -0.85
N ASP A 104 -11.22 -2.14 -0.82
CA ASP A 104 -12.32 -1.96 -1.75
C ASP A 104 -13.62 -2.64 -1.24
N TYR A 105 -14.70 -2.47 -2.00
CA TYR A 105 -16.04 -2.94 -1.67
C TYR A 105 -16.74 -3.45 -2.93
N LEU A 106 -17.09 -4.74 -2.96
CA LEU A 106 -17.76 -5.41 -4.07
C LEU A 106 -19.22 -5.71 -3.73
N VAL A 107 -20.16 -5.08 -4.42
CA VAL A 107 -21.60 -5.35 -4.27
C VAL A 107 -22.01 -6.50 -5.18
N LYS A 108 -22.50 -7.58 -4.58
CA LYS A 108 -23.01 -8.77 -5.29
C LYS A 108 -24.36 -8.47 -5.98
N PRO A 109 -24.57 -8.97 -7.22
CA PRO A 109 -23.58 -9.57 -8.08
C PRO A 109 -22.64 -8.51 -8.69
N TYR A 110 -21.32 -8.75 -8.66
CA TYR A 110 -20.33 -7.88 -9.30
C TYR A 110 -19.88 -8.49 -10.64
N THR A 111 -19.46 -7.63 -11.56
CA THR A 111 -18.95 -8.06 -12.87
C THR A 111 -17.49 -8.50 -12.79
N GLN A 112 -17.06 -9.32 -13.75
CA GLN A 112 -15.64 -9.67 -13.92
C GLN A 112 -14.78 -8.41 -14.09
N GLU A 113 -15.25 -7.40 -14.81
CA GLU A 113 -14.54 -6.12 -14.98
C GLU A 113 -14.30 -5.42 -13.64
N ARG A 114 -15.30 -5.39 -12.75
CA ARG A 114 -15.17 -4.79 -11.41
C ARG A 114 -14.13 -5.53 -10.57
N LEU A 115 -14.14 -6.86 -10.57
CA LEU A 115 -13.13 -7.67 -9.90
C LEU A 115 -11.73 -7.43 -10.50
N ASN A 116 -11.63 -7.36 -11.83
CA ASN A 116 -10.36 -7.07 -12.52
C ASN A 116 -9.76 -5.73 -12.08
N ASN A 117 -10.58 -4.71 -11.87
CA ASN A 117 -10.12 -3.39 -11.41
C ASN A 117 -9.53 -3.49 -9.99
N VAL A 118 -10.21 -4.18 -9.07
CA VAL A 118 -9.71 -4.44 -7.71
C VAL A 118 -8.37 -5.15 -7.73
N LEU A 119 -8.28 -6.24 -8.49
CA LEU A 119 -7.06 -7.04 -8.58
C LEU A 119 -5.90 -6.27 -9.23
N SER A 120 -6.18 -5.47 -10.26
CA SER A 120 -5.17 -4.65 -10.92
C SER A 120 -4.62 -3.56 -9.99
N GLU A 121 -5.49 -2.93 -9.20
CA GLU A 121 -5.08 -1.94 -8.21
C GLU A 121 -4.29 -2.58 -7.06
N MET A 122 -4.70 -3.76 -6.59
CA MET A 122 -3.97 -4.54 -5.60
C MET A 122 -2.56 -4.89 -6.09
N ILE A 123 -2.43 -5.43 -7.33
CA ILE A 123 -1.12 -5.77 -7.90
C ILE A 123 -0.24 -4.52 -8.00
N ARG A 124 -0.79 -3.40 -8.46
CA ARG A 124 -0.05 -2.13 -8.51
C ARG A 124 0.47 -1.74 -7.13
N LYS A 125 -0.37 -1.81 -6.11
CA LYS A 125 -0.01 -1.47 -4.72
C LYS A 125 1.10 -2.38 -4.17
N VAL A 126 0.95 -3.69 -4.33
CA VAL A 126 1.94 -4.68 -3.89
C VAL A 126 3.26 -4.51 -4.64
N SER A 127 3.22 -4.30 -5.97
CA SER A 127 4.44 -4.06 -6.77
C SER A 127 5.17 -2.78 -6.36
N GLU A 128 4.43 -1.71 -6.04
CA GLU A 128 5.01 -0.47 -5.52
C GLU A 128 5.67 -0.66 -4.15
N GLU A 129 5.15 -1.56 -3.32
CA GLU A 129 5.72 -1.91 -2.01
C GLU A 129 6.97 -2.79 -2.12
N GLU A 130 7.06 -3.66 -3.12
CA GLU A 130 8.21 -4.56 -3.37
C GLU A 130 9.38 -3.88 -4.10
N THR A 131 9.18 -2.68 -4.67
CA THR A 131 10.27 -1.99 -5.38
C THR A 131 11.38 -1.61 -4.40
N SER A 132 12.60 -2.08 -4.67
CA SER A 132 13.80 -1.80 -3.86
C SER A 132 14.90 -1.15 -4.68
N ILE A 133 15.86 -0.56 -3.97
CA ILE A 133 17.07 0.08 -4.50
C ILE A 133 18.27 -0.38 -3.68
N THR A 134 19.40 -0.60 -4.35
CA THR A 134 20.65 -0.95 -3.67
C THR A 134 21.38 0.29 -3.18
N ILE A 135 21.49 0.48 -1.87
CA ILE A 135 22.26 1.55 -1.24
C ILE A 135 23.66 1.05 -0.93
N LYS A 136 24.67 1.64 -1.58
CA LYS A 136 26.08 1.34 -1.31
C LYS A 136 26.57 2.16 -0.14
N VAL A 137 27.17 1.48 0.85
CA VAL A 137 27.84 2.10 2.02
C VAL A 137 29.31 1.69 2.05
N PRO A 138 30.19 2.32 2.87
CA PRO A 138 31.57 1.86 2.98
C PRO A 138 31.66 0.39 3.36
N ARG A 139 32.21 -0.44 2.48
CA ARG A 139 32.46 -1.88 2.61
C ARG A 139 31.25 -2.81 2.53
N ASP A 140 30.04 -2.30 2.22
CA ASP A 140 28.82 -3.10 2.14
C ASP A 140 27.80 -2.49 1.17
N SER A 141 26.70 -3.19 0.96
CA SER A 141 25.51 -2.68 0.26
C SER A 141 24.23 -3.25 0.87
N PHE A 142 23.20 -2.43 0.93
CA PHE A 142 21.90 -2.82 1.46
C PHE A 142 20.84 -2.70 0.37
N GLU A 143 20.03 -3.73 0.23
CA GLU A 143 18.80 -3.64 -0.52
C GLU A 143 17.72 -3.01 0.37
N VAL A 144 17.19 -1.87 -0.07
CA VAL A 144 16.26 -1.05 0.71
C VAL A 144 15.01 -0.87 -0.11
N THR A 145 13.86 -1.25 0.46
CA THR A 145 12.57 -1.00 -0.20
C THR A 145 12.29 0.50 -0.30
N LEU A 146 11.80 0.95 -1.45
CA LEU A 146 11.49 2.38 -1.64
C LEU A 146 10.48 2.90 -0.61
N ARG A 147 9.56 2.03 -0.15
CA ARG A 147 8.59 2.35 0.90
C ARG A 147 9.28 2.74 2.21
N SER A 148 10.36 2.06 2.59
CA SER A 148 11.05 2.32 3.87
C SER A 148 11.91 3.59 3.87
N ILE A 149 12.19 4.18 2.70
CA ILE A 149 12.97 5.42 2.61
C ILE A 149 12.06 6.61 2.96
N VAL A 150 12.40 7.31 4.03
CA VAL A 150 11.73 8.55 4.46
C VAL A 150 12.28 9.76 3.72
N ALA A 151 13.62 9.84 3.61
CA ALA A 151 14.29 10.93 2.90
C ALA A 151 15.71 10.54 2.50
N VAL A 152 16.25 11.25 1.51
CA VAL A 152 17.68 11.26 1.18
C VAL A 152 18.19 12.68 1.33
N THR A 153 19.27 12.86 2.07
CA THR A 153 19.86 14.18 2.30
C THR A 153 21.35 14.19 1.94
N SER A 154 21.82 15.31 1.39
CA SER A 154 23.22 15.52 1.10
C SER A 154 23.78 16.69 1.91
N ARG A 155 24.88 16.45 2.61
CA ARG A 155 25.65 17.47 3.33
C ARG A 155 27.11 17.41 2.88
N GLY A 156 27.50 18.31 1.97
CA GLY A 156 28.81 18.27 1.36
C GLY A 156 29.01 16.99 0.54
N HIS A 157 29.89 16.10 0.97
CA HIS A 157 30.17 14.84 0.31
C HIS A 157 29.45 13.63 0.94
N VAL A 158 28.71 13.84 2.01
CA VAL A 158 27.97 12.76 2.70
C VAL A 158 26.55 12.76 2.21
N VAL A 159 26.07 11.57 1.83
CA VAL A 159 24.69 11.33 1.44
C VAL A 159 24.09 10.34 2.44
N ASP A 160 23.08 10.77 3.16
CA ASP A 160 22.39 9.93 4.13
C ASP A 160 21.01 9.52 3.59
N VAL A 161 20.73 8.23 3.62
CA VAL A 161 19.42 7.64 3.35
C VAL A 161 18.75 7.33 4.68
N ILE A 162 17.66 8.03 4.98
CA ILE A 162 16.91 7.96 6.22
C ILE A 162 15.77 6.97 6.06
N LEU A 163 15.72 5.95 6.92
CA LEU A 163 14.71 4.89 6.90
C LEU A 163 13.64 5.09 7.99
N ASP A 164 12.49 4.53 7.78
CA ASP A 164 11.34 4.58 8.69
C ASP A 164 11.56 3.81 10.01
N ASN A 165 12.43 2.80 9.98
CA ASN A 165 12.83 2.03 11.16
C ASN A 165 13.83 2.74 12.06
N GLY A 166 14.14 4.02 11.80
CA GLY A 166 15.06 4.86 12.56
C GLY A 166 16.54 4.67 12.22
N LYS A 167 16.90 3.83 11.25
CA LYS A 167 18.27 3.70 10.74
C LYS A 167 18.53 4.77 9.69
N ASP A 168 19.71 5.36 9.74
CA ASP A 168 20.26 6.24 8.70
C ASP A 168 21.46 5.52 8.07
N LEU A 169 21.46 5.38 6.74
CA LEU A 169 22.55 4.76 5.99
C LEU A 169 23.38 5.86 5.32
N SER A 170 24.65 6.01 5.72
CA SER A 170 25.58 6.93 5.04
C SER A 170 26.10 6.27 3.75
N SER A 171 25.58 6.75 2.63
CA SER A 171 25.85 6.19 1.31
C SER A 171 27.14 6.74 0.69
N THR A 172 27.86 5.88 -0.05
CA THR A 172 28.99 6.26 -0.90
C THR A 172 28.55 6.67 -2.31
N MET A 173 27.27 6.56 -2.64
CA MET A 173 26.71 6.98 -3.92
C MET A 173 26.64 8.50 -3.99
N LYS A 174 26.69 9.05 -5.22
CA LYS A 174 26.45 10.48 -5.41
C LYS A 174 24.96 10.76 -5.22
N PHE A 175 24.66 11.94 -4.67
CA PHE A 175 23.29 12.39 -4.51
C PHE A 175 22.52 12.44 -5.86
N SER A 176 23.20 12.86 -6.94
CA SER A 176 22.63 12.91 -8.29
C SER A 176 22.14 11.54 -8.80
N ASP A 177 22.91 10.48 -8.49
CA ASP A 177 22.59 9.14 -8.96
C ASP A 177 21.35 8.61 -8.23
N LEU A 178 21.28 8.85 -6.91
CA LEU A 178 20.09 8.53 -6.11
C LEU A 178 18.87 9.38 -6.50
N GLU A 179 19.07 10.67 -6.83
CA GLU A 179 18.00 11.55 -7.29
C GLU A 179 17.43 11.06 -8.62
N GLU A 180 18.26 10.66 -9.57
CA GLU A 180 17.84 10.11 -10.84
C GLU A 180 17.01 8.83 -10.64
N GLU A 181 17.54 7.87 -9.88
CA GLU A 181 16.89 6.59 -9.61
C GLU A 181 15.56 6.77 -8.87
N LEU A 182 15.53 7.56 -7.80
CA LEU A 182 14.33 7.82 -7.01
C LEU A 182 13.29 8.67 -7.78
N SER A 183 13.70 9.50 -8.74
CA SER A 183 12.78 10.32 -9.54
C SER A 183 11.85 9.51 -10.44
N MET A 184 12.20 8.24 -10.72
CA MET A 184 11.36 7.30 -11.46
C MET A 184 10.10 6.91 -10.67
N ASP A 185 10.14 7.01 -9.34
CA ASP A 185 9.01 6.70 -8.48
C ASP A 185 8.31 7.99 -8.01
N LYS A 186 7.01 8.08 -8.27
CA LYS A 186 6.18 9.25 -7.99
C LYS A 186 6.09 9.62 -6.50
N ARG A 187 6.47 8.71 -5.59
CA ARG A 187 6.52 8.97 -4.14
C ARG A 187 7.58 9.98 -3.76
N PHE A 188 8.66 10.08 -4.54
CA PHE A 188 9.80 10.91 -4.19
C PHE A 188 9.70 12.32 -4.77
N LEU A 189 9.99 13.29 -3.92
CA LEU A 189 9.94 14.72 -4.23
C LEU A 189 11.25 15.39 -3.83
N SER A 190 11.96 15.97 -4.79
CA SER A 190 13.11 16.85 -4.52
C SER A 190 12.58 18.20 -4.00
N CYS A 191 12.48 18.34 -2.68
CA CYS A 191 11.87 19.50 -2.04
C CYS A 191 12.84 20.66 -1.82
N ASN A 192 14.14 20.37 -1.74
CA ASN A 192 15.20 21.36 -1.60
C ASN A 192 16.49 20.87 -2.24
N ARG A 193 17.50 21.75 -2.37
CA ARG A 193 18.82 21.35 -2.86
C ARG A 193 19.42 20.31 -1.91
N GLY A 194 19.73 19.13 -2.45
CA GLY A 194 20.29 18.02 -1.68
C GLY A 194 19.29 17.37 -0.70
N ILE A 195 17.99 17.51 -0.93
CA ILE A 195 16.94 16.88 -0.12
C ILE A 195 15.85 16.29 -1.02
N ILE A 196 15.70 14.98 -0.95
CA ILE A 196 14.59 14.24 -1.54
C ILE A 196 13.79 13.64 -0.38
N ILE A 197 12.48 13.77 -0.42
CA ILE A 197 11.59 13.19 0.59
C ILE A 197 10.62 12.21 -0.07
N ASN A 198 10.21 11.21 0.68
CA ASN A 198 9.11 10.34 0.30
C ASN A 198 7.80 10.93 0.82
N MET A 199 6.90 11.26 -0.11
CA MET A 199 5.63 11.93 0.21
C MET A 199 4.69 11.07 1.03
N ASP A 200 4.84 9.74 1.05
CA ASP A 200 4.07 8.84 1.91
C ASP A 200 4.37 8.99 3.39
N HIS A 201 5.56 9.49 3.72
CA HIS A 201 6.00 9.74 5.09
C HIS A 201 5.74 11.18 5.57
N ILE A 202 5.11 12.04 4.77
CA ILE A 202 4.72 13.38 5.21
C ILE A 202 3.57 13.27 6.21
N LEU A 203 3.75 13.90 7.37
CA LEU A 203 2.71 14.06 8.39
C LEU A 203 1.89 15.33 8.13
N SER A 204 2.57 16.46 7.89
CA SER A 204 1.93 17.75 7.59
C SER A 204 2.86 18.64 6.77
N LEU A 205 2.26 19.62 6.10
CA LEU A 205 2.94 20.74 5.46
C LEU A 205 2.62 22.00 6.26
N ASP A 206 3.64 22.57 6.91
CA ASP A 206 3.53 23.80 7.67
C ASP A 206 4.31 24.90 6.96
N GLU A 207 3.60 25.91 6.42
CA GLU A 207 4.20 26.98 5.64
C GLU A 207 5.16 26.48 4.55
N ASP A 208 6.45 26.47 4.84
CA ASP A 208 7.55 26.09 3.93
C ASP A 208 8.33 24.87 4.40
N VAL A 209 7.75 24.04 5.27
CA VAL A 209 8.41 22.89 5.88
C VAL A 209 7.52 21.65 5.80
N PHE A 210 8.03 20.58 5.24
CA PHE A 210 7.43 19.26 5.37
C PHE A 210 7.82 18.63 6.70
N LYS A 211 6.83 18.32 7.54
CA LYS A 211 7.02 17.54 8.77
C LYS A 211 6.78 16.06 8.44
N MET A 212 7.73 15.22 8.81
CA MET A 212 7.67 13.78 8.52
C MET A 212 7.15 13.01 9.73
N LYS A 213 6.54 11.84 9.47
CA LYS A 213 6.03 10.93 10.51
C LYS A 213 7.07 10.47 11.53
N ASN A 214 8.36 10.45 11.15
CA ASN A 214 9.48 10.13 12.04
C ASN A 214 10.00 11.33 12.87
N GLY A 215 9.28 12.46 12.86
CA GLY A 215 9.63 13.68 13.61
C GLY A 215 10.67 14.58 12.94
N LYS A 216 11.32 14.15 11.86
CA LYS A 216 12.24 15.02 11.10
C LYS A 216 11.45 16.04 10.27
N SER A 217 12.10 17.17 9.93
CA SER A 217 11.48 18.24 9.13
C SER A 217 12.42 18.70 8.03
N TYR A 218 11.84 18.98 6.86
CA TYR A 218 12.60 19.36 5.67
C TYR A 218 12.03 20.64 5.04
N PRO A 219 12.87 21.69 4.86
CA PRO A 219 12.42 22.95 4.29
C PRO A 219 12.20 22.82 2.77
N ILE A 220 11.22 23.55 2.27
CA ILE A 220 10.97 23.71 0.84
C ILE A 220 11.89 24.81 0.31
N ARG A 221 12.47 24.59 -0.88
CA ARG A 221 13.25 25.64 -1.56
C ARG A 221 12.37 26.84 -1.90
N VAL A 222 12.87 28.05 -1.59
CA VAL A 222 12.16 29.32 -1.85
C VAL A 222 11.90 29.49 -3.36
N ARG A 223 12.93 29.26 -4.18
CA ARG A 223 12.75 29.21 -5.62
C ARG A 223 11.99 27.95 -5.99
N GLU A 224 10.96 28.09 -6.84
CA GLU A 224 10.07 27.00 -7.28
C GLU A 224 9.15 26.41 -6.18
N ARG A 225 8.96 27.12 -5.05
CA ARG A 225 8.05 26.70 -3.97
C ARG A 225 6.69 26.23 -4.48
N ALA A 226 6.07 27.03 -5.35
CA ALA A 226 4.76 26.71 -5.92
C ALA A 226 4.77 25.37 -6.70
N LYS A 227 5.87 25.07 -7.40
CA LYS A 227 6.04 23.80 -8.13
C LYS A 227 6.11 22.62 -7.19
N VAL A 228 6.91 22.72 -6.11
CA VAL A 228 7.05 21.67 -5.09
C VAL A 228 5.70 21.39 -4.43
N ILE A 229 4.98 22.42 -4.00
CA ILE A 229 3.66 22.28 -3.39
C ILE A 229 2.65 21.69 -4.38
N SER A 230 2.67 22.13 -5.64
CA SER A 230 1.79 21.58 -6.68
C SER A 230 2.03 20.09 -6.94
N GLN A 231 3.30 19.65 -6.94
CA GLN A 231 3.63 18.23 -7.09
C GLN A 231 3.11 17.41 -5.91
N TYR A 232 3.32 17.89 -4.68
CA TYR A 232 2.80 17.25 -3.48
C TYR A 232 1.26 17.17 -3.49
N THR A 233 0.58 18.27 -3.81
CA THR A 233 -0.88 18.31 -3.87
C THR A 233 -1.43 17.34 -4.92
N LYS A 234 -0.83 17.30 -6.10
CA LYS A 234 -1.22 16.34 -7.16
C LYS A 234 -1.04 14.89 -6.71
N TYR A 235 0.08 14.61 -6.03
CA TYR A 235 0.34 13.29 -5.48
C TYR A 235 -0.74 12.89 -4.45
N MET A 236 -1.05 13.77 -3.49
CA MET A 236 -2.08 13.52 -2.49
C MET A 236 -3.46 13.31 -3.12
N LEU A 237 -3.85 14.15 -4.09
CA LEU A 237 -5.11 14.01 -4.80
C LEU A 237 -5.20 12.70 -5.60
N SER A 238 -4.11 12.23 -6.18
CA SER A 238 -4.09 10.95 -6.90
C SER A 238 -4.32 9.75 -5.97
N ARG A 239 -3.98 9.86 -4.69
CA ARG A 239 -4.22 8.82 -3.68
C ARG A 239 -5.64 8.87 -3.10
N VAL A 240 -6.21 10.05 -2.97
CA VAL A 240 -7.61 10.23 -2.50
C VAL A 240 -8.61 9.94 -3.62
N GLY A 241 -8.26 10.21 -4.87
CA GLY A 241 -9.14 10.02 -6.04
C GLY A 241 -9.22 8.57 -6.56
N GLY A 242 -8.46 7.62 -6.05
CA GLY A 242 -8.52 6.19 -6.41
C GLY A 242 -9.78 5.47 -5.88
N GLY A 243 -10.61 6.15 -5.08
CA GLY A 243 -11.82 5.60 -4.48
C GLY A 243 -13.15 6.10 -5.07
N SER A 244 -13.15 6.86 -6.19
CA SER A 244 -14.38 7.43 -6.75
C SER A 244 -14.31 7.53 -8.27
N ARG A 245 -14.72 6.46 -8.96
CA ARG A 245 -15.43 6.50 -10.26
C ARG A 245 -16.11 5.18 -10.51
#